data_be8e702d07ffe8d87dd281dbe8ee8992
#
_entry.id   be8e702d07ffe8d87dd281dbe8ee8992
#
_cell.length_a   1.000
_cell.length_b   1.000
_cell.length_c   1.000
_cell.angle_alpha   90.00
_cell.angle_beta   90.00
_cell.angle_gamma   90.00
#
_symmetry.space_group_name_H-M   'P 1'
#
loop_
_entity.id
_entity.type
_entity.pdbx_description
1 polymer ?
#
loop_
_entity_poly.entity_id
_entity_poly.type
_entity_poly.pdbx_seq_one_letter_code
_entity_poly.pdbx_strand_id
1 'polypeptide(L)'
;MFYLYIPFHGIESRLPDGFDCREDAMQAAQSKRVYGYCVCDGQGNFVWSPAGSAVASHILYHAKDVADYMREHGYKYGDADQNPALDKHSENPEKIVSCDRFCGWVLYEAGYTEHQPPRKGLPLYFSPNLEEFLVASGFARIDDAAKVRPGDLIFEGDSHHMPPALPEPYRGYPRHVFINAGPAEDGLFYRYDAGSDQRIQSVQPMIERLSKPEQGRYFRFAFRAPERD
;
A
#
# COMPACT_ATOMS: atom_id res chain seq x y z
N MET A 1 14.36 14.23 -24.12
CA MET A 1 14.24 12.78 -23.87
C MET A 1 13.65 12.58 -22.49
N PHE A 2 12.73 11.63 -22.34
CA PHE A 2 12.01 11.30 -21.13
C PHE A 2 12.35 9.88 -20.71
N TYR A 3 12.21 9.56 -19.43
CA TYR A 3 12.56 8.27 -18.87
C TYR A 3 11.56 7.84 -17.82
N LEU A 4 11.44 6.53 -17.60
CA LEU A 4 10.77 5.99 -16.43
C LEU A 4 11.79 5.88 -15.29
N TYR A 5 11.36 6.22 -14.08
CA TYR A 5 12.20 6.11 -12.89
C TYR A 5 11.36 5.86 -11.63
N ILE A 6 12.05 5.55 -10.54
CA ILE A 6 11.43 5.37 -9.23
C ILE A 6 11.60 6.69 -8.46
N PRO A 7 10.52 7.34 -8.02
CA PRO A 7 10.61 8.60 -7.30
C PRO A 7 11.46 8.48 -6.04
N PHE A 8 12.19 9.54 -5.72
CA PHE A 8 13.07 9.68 -4.55
C PHE A 8 14.27 8.72 -4.50
N HIS A 9 14.50 7.91 -5.51
CA HIS A 9 15.69 7.03 -5.64
C HIS A 9 16.80 7.64 -6.48
N GLY A 10 16.68 8.90 -6.89
CA GLY A 10 17.66 9.56 -7.71
C GLY A 10 17.66 9.13 -9.18
N ILE A 11 18.52 9.79 -9.98
CA ILE A 11 18.58 9.55 -11.43
C ILE A 11 19.10 8.15 -11.78
N GLU A 12 19.81 7.50 -10.88
CA GLU A 12 20.28 6.12 -11.01
C GLU A 12 19.18 5.07 -11.06
N SER A 13 18.00 5.39 -10.54
CA SER A 13 16.83 4.52 -10.64
C SER A 13 16.13 4.54 -12.01
N ARG A 14 16.62 5.38 -12.90
CA ARG A 14 16.13 5.54 -14.25
C ARG A 14 16.25 4.24 -15.05
N LEU A 15 15.16 3.80 -15.66
CA LEU A 15 15.23 2.70 -16.61
C LEU A 15 16.09 3.11 -17.84
N PRO A 16 16.85 2.16 -18.43
CA PRO A 16 17.80 2.46 -19.49
C PRO A 16 17.15 3.00 -20.77
N ASP A 17 15.91 2.58 -21.03
CA ASP A 17 15.21 2.96 -22.24
C ASP A 17 14.63 4.38 -22.11
N GLY A 18 15.12 5.28 -22.95
CA GLY A 18 14.60 6.64 -23.06
C GLY A 18 13.51 6.76 -24.13
N PHE A 19 12.67 7.79 -24.01
CA PHE A 19 11.60 8.14 -24.94
C PHE A 19 11.86 9.53 -25.51
N ASP A 20 11.74 9.68 -26.82
CA ASP A 20 11.96 10.96 -27.48
C ASP A 20 10.82 11.94 -27.20
N CYS A 21 9.58 11.44 -27.06
CA CYS A 21 8.45 12.29 -26.70
C CYS A 21 7.86 11.92 -25.33
N ARG A 22 7.18 12.91 -24.75
CA ARG A 22 6.54 12.79 -23.43
C ARG A 22 5.39 11.79 -23.44
N GLU A 23 4.61 11.80 -24.50
CA GLU A 23 3.41 10.99 -24.67
C GLU A 23 3.75 9.50 -24.66
N ASP A 24 4.81 9.06 -25.31
CA ASP A 24 5.27 7.67 -25.32
C ASP A 24 5.74 7.25 -23.93
N ALA A 25 6.48 8.11 -23.23
CA ALA A 25 6.89 7.86 -21.84
C ALA A 25 5.66 7.73 -20.91
N MET A 26 4.66 8.60 -21.07
CA MET A 26 3.42 8.53 -20.28
C MET A 26 2.64 7.24 -20.57
N GLN A 27 2.54 6.83 -21.83
CA GLN A 27 1.89 5.57 -22.21
C GLN A 27 2.62 4.36 -21.62
N ALA A 28 3.95 4.35 -21.66
CA ALA A 28 4.76 3.30 -21.05
C ALA A 28 4.60 3.26 -19.52
N ALA A 29 4.57 4.42 -18.86
CA ALA A 29 4.30 4.51 -17.42
C ALA A 29 2.88 4.04 -17.10
N GLN A 30 1.89 4.40 -17.91
CA GLN A 30 0.50 3.97 -17.73
C GLN A 30 0.33 2.47 -17.83
N SER A 31 1.06 1.79 -18.72
CA SER A 31 1.05 0.32 -18.80
C SER A 31 1.64 -0.37 -17.56
N LYS A 32 2.44 0.35 -16.79
CA LYS A 32 3.08 -0.08 -15.55
C LYS A 32 2.53 0.65 -14.30
N ARG A 33 1.33 1.23 -14.40
CA ARG A 33 0.77 2.13 -13.37
C ARG A 33 0.75 1.59 -11.95
N VAL A 34 0.57 0.28 -11.81
CA VAL A 34 0.52 -0.38 -10.51
C VAL A 34 1.91 -0.55 -9.87
N TYR A 35 2.98 -0.36 -10.60
CA TYR A 35 4.35 -0.60 -10.13
C TYR A 35 5.08 0.65 -9.64
N GLY A 36 4.41 1.79 -9.62
CA GLY A 36 4.96 3.02 -9.06
C GLY A 36 5.98 3.76 -9.93
N TYR A 37 6.09 3.45 -11.22
CA TYR A 37 6.96 4.23 -12.12
C TYR A 37 6.38 5.60 -12.43
N CYS A 38 7.29 6.59 -12.48
CA CYS A 38 7.03 7.95 -12.93
C CYS A 38 7.74 8.25 -14.24
N VAL A 39 7.32 9.33 -14.90
CA VAL A 39 8.05 9.96 -16.02
C VAL A 39 8.90 11.10 -15.46
N CYS A 40 10.17 11.15 -15.82
CA CYS A 40 11.07 12.29 -15.60
C CYS A 40 11.66 12.80 -16.91
N ASP A 41 12.15 14.05 -16.88
CA ASP A 41 12.96 14.62 -17.95
C ASP A 41 14.41 14.09 -17.93
N GLY A 42 15.23 14.57 -18.88
CA GLY A 42 16.64 14.18 -18.98
C GLY A 42 17.51 14.62 -17.79
N GLN A 43 17.04 15.57 -16.98
CA GLN A 43 17.68 16.04 -15.76
C GLN A 43 17.21 15.30 -14.52
N GLY A 44 16.20 14.42 -14.65
CA GLY A 44 15.63 13.67 -13.52
C GLY A 44 14.49 14.39 -12.81
N ASN A 45 14.00 15.53 -13.32
CA ASN A 45 12.87 16.22 -12.73
C ASN A 45 11.58 15.45 -12.98
N PHE A 46 10.73 15.37 -11.97
CA PHE A 46 9.41 14.77 -12.09
C PHE A 46 8.55 15.52 -13.12
N VAL A 47 7.96 14.78 -14.03
CA VAL A 47 7.09 15.30 -15.09
C VAL A 47 5.66 14.83 -14.91
N TRP A 48 5.47 13.54 -14.65
CA TRP A 48 4.14 12.94 -14.55
C TRP A 48 4.16 11.55 -13.93
N SER A 49 3.03 11.15 -13.34
CA SER A 49 2.82 9.80 -12.84
C SER A 49 1.39 9.33 -13.07
N PRO A 50 1.16 8.05 -13.42
CA PRO A 50 -0.18 7.46 -13.45
C PRO A 50 -0.84 7.39 -12.06
N ALA A 51 -0.08 7.45 -10.99
CA ALA A 51 -0.58 7.51 -9.62
C ALA A 51 -1.00 8.93 -9.18
N GLY A 52 -0.72 9.95 -10.01
CA GLY A 52 -1.08 11.34 -9.77
C GLY A 52 -0.03 12.16 -9.03
N SER A 53 0.88 11.53 -8.26
CA SER A 53 2.00 12.22 -7.62
C SER A 53 3.22 11.32 -7.50
N ALA A 54 4.39 11.95 -7.24
CA ALA A 54 5.63 11.22 -6.98
C ALA A 54 5.52 10.39 -5.68
N VAL A 55 4.89 10.93 -4.66
CA VAL A 55 4.65 10.24 -3.37
C VAL A 55 3.80 9.00 -3.55
N ALA A 56 2.69 9.09 -4.27
CA ALA A 56 1.83 7.93 -4.55
C ALA A 56 2.59 6.83 -5.31
N SER A 57 3.37 7.21 -6.31
CA SER A 57 4.22 6.27 -7.05
C SER A 57 5.29 5.63 -6.19
N HIS A 58 5.90 6.38 -5.28
CA HIS A 58 6.90 5.87 -4.35
C HIS A 58 6.31 4.80 -3.41
N ILE A 59 5.13 5.04 -2.86
CA ILE A 59 4.41 4.05 -2.03
C ILE A 59 4.10 2.79 -2.86
N LEU A 60 3.63 2.94 -4.10
CA LEU A 60 3.33 1.78 -4.96
C LEU A 60 4.56 0.96 -5.30
N TYR A 61 5.69 1.63 -5.55
CA TYR A 61 6.96 0.94 -5.80
C TYR A 61 7.35 0.07 -4.59
N HIS A 62 7.33 0.63 -3.37
CA HIS A 62 7.65 -0.12 -2.17
C HIS A 62 6.60 -1.18 -1.84
N ALA A 63 5.33 -0.95 -2.14
CA ALA A 63 4.29 -1.96 -1.98
C ALA A 63 4.56 -3.19 -2.85
N LYS A 64 4.97 -2.97 -4.10
CA LYS A 64 5.41 -4.06 -4.99
C LYS A 64 6.65 -4.76 -4.47
N ASP A 65 7.68 -4.00 -4.10
CA ASP A 65 8.95 -4.55 -3.65
C ASP A 65 8.78 -5.41 -2.38
N VAL A 66 8.03 -4.92 -1.41
CA VAL A 66 7.70 -5.68 -0.17
C VAL A 66 6.87 -6.92 -0.49
N ALA A 67 5.87 -6.82 -1.35
CA ALA A 67 5.03 -7.97 -1.73
C ALA A 67 5.85 -9.04 -2.45
N ASP A 68 6.74 -8.65 -3.36
CA ASP A 68 7.62 -9.57 -4.08
C ASP A 68 8.61 -10.24 -3.13
N TYR A 69 9.25 -9.47 -2.25
CA TYR A 69 10.15 -9.99 -1.22
C TYR A 69 9.44 -11.03 -0.34
N MET A 70 8.27 -10.71 0.18
CA MET A 70 7.52 -11.61 1.04
C MET A 70 7.15 -12.92 0.32
N ARG A 71 6.73 -12.84 -0.93
CA ARG A 71 6.42 -14.02 -1.74
C ARG A 71 7.64 -14.89 -1.96
N GLU A 72 8.75 -14.31 -2.39
CA GLU A 72 10.00 -15.02 -2.66
C GLU A 72 10.56 -15.71 -1.43
N HIS A 73 10.34 -15.13 -0.25
CA HIS A 73 10.78 -15.69 1.03
C HIS A 73 9.75 -16.56 1.74
N GLY A 74 8.60 -16.82 1.08
CA GLY A 74 7.59 -17.77 1.58
C GLY A 74 6.78 -17.26 2.77
N TYR A 75 6.58 -15.95 2.89
CA TYR A 75 5.68 -15.37 3.88
C TYR A 75 4.24 -15.79 3.65
N LYS A 76 3.48 -15.90 4.74
CA LYS A 76 2.05 -16.23 4.75
C LYS A 76 1.27 -15.19 5.54
N TYR A 77 0.00 -15.05 5.18
CA TYR A 77 -0.91 -14.27 6.00
C TYR A 77 -1.23 -14.97 7.30
N GLY A 78 -1.21 -14.24 8.38
CA GLY A 78 -1.56 -14.76 9.69
C GLY A 78 -1.37 -13.76 10.81
N ASP A 79 -1.56 -14.26 12.02
CA ASP A 79 -1.34 -13.48 13.25
C ASP A 79 0.14 -13.28 13.52
N ALA A 80 0.55 -12.03 13.44
CA ALA A 80 1.91 -11.62 13.73
C ALA A 80 2.08 -11.15 15.19
N ASP A 81 1.15 -11.43 16.10
CA ASP A 81 1.24 -10.97 17.48
C ASP A 81 2.47 -11.49 18.22
N GLN A 82 2.98 -12.62 17.77
CA GLN A 82 4.18 -13.23 18.31
C GLN A 82 5.48 -12.75 17.63
N ASN A 83 5.37 -11.91 16.60
CA ASN A 83 6.53 -11.49 15.83
C ASN A 83 6.65 -9.96 15.78
N PRO A 84 7.41 -9.37 16.73
CA PRO A 84 7.41 -7.92 16.96
C PRO A 84 8.15 -7.11 15.90
N ALA A 85 9.04 -7.69 15.12
CA ALA A 85 9.87 -6.95 14.20
C ALA A 85 9.70 -7.49 12.78
N LEU A 86 9.23 -6.67 11.89
CA LEU A 86 9.04 -6.99 10.48
C LEU A 86 9.65 -5.90 9.62
N ASP A 87 10.95 -5.80 9.62
CA ASP A 87 11.68 -5.16 8.53
C ASP A 87 12.35 -6.24 7.66
N LYS A 88 12.80 -5.89 6.47
CA LYS A 88 13.52 -6.81 5.58
C LYS A 88 14.73 -7.50 6.23
N HIS A 89 15.24 -6.92 7.28
CA HIS A 89 16.46 -7.31 7.95
C HIS A 89 16.21 -8.05 9.26
N SER A 90 14.95 -8.03 9.76
CA SER A 90 14.62 -8.75 10.98
C SER A 90 14.38 -10.23 10.71
N GLU A 91 14.86 -11.06 11.60
CA GLU A 91 14.54 -12.48 11.57
C GLU A 91 13.06 -12.66 11.92
N ASN A 92 12.27 -13.07 10.94
CA ASN A 92 10.91 -13.54 11.13
C ASN A 92 10.87 -15.05 10.86
N PRO A 93 11.18 -15.90 11.84
CA PRO A 93 11.29 -17.33 11.65
C PRO A 93 9.97 -17.96 11.19
N GLU A 94 8.84 -17.42 11.59
CA GLU A 94 7.53 -17.93 11.22
C GLU A 94 7.06 -17.45 9.85
N LYS A 95 7.66 -16.36 9.35
CA LYS A 95 7.31 -15.73 8.06
C LYS A 95 5.80 -15.46 7.93
N ILE A 96 5.22 -14.91 8.97
CA ILE A 96 3.80 -14.58 9.08
C ILE A 96 3.64 -13.06 9.10
N VAL A 97 2.70 -12.55 8.32
CA VAL A 97 2.40 -11.12 8.22
C VAL A 97 0.90 -10.87 8.18
N SER A 98 0.44 -9.86 8.92
CA SER A 98 -0.94 -9.36 8.87
C SER A 98 -1.05 -8.15 7.91
N CYS A 99 -2.26 -7.76 7.57
CA CYS A 99 -2.52 -6.67 6.62
C CYS A 99 -1.93 -5.32 7.07
N ASP A 100 -2.06 -5.00 8.36
CA ASP A 100 -1.50 -3.79 8.96
C ASP A 100 0.04 -3.81 9.00
N ARG A 101 0.63 -4.97 9.27
CA ARG A 101 2.08 -5.17 9.25
C ARG A 101 2.64 -5.03 7.84
N PHE A 102 1.94 -5.56 6.86
CA PHE A 102 2.31 -5.36 5.45
C PHE A 102 2.35 -3.86 5.09
N CYS A 103 1.28 -3.12 5.41
CA CYS A 103 1.23 -1.68 5.17
C CYS A 103 2.31 -0.93 5.97
N GLY A 104 2.51 -1.28 7.24
CA GLY A 104 3.57 -0.70 8.06
C GLY A 104 4.97 -0.92 7.48
N TRP A 105 5.22 -2.10 6.94
CA TRP A 105 6.49 -2.41 6.27
C TRP A 105 6.69 -1.56 5.00
N VAL A 106 5.66 -1.43 4.17
CA VAL A 106 5.71 -0.55 3.00
C VAL A 106 6.04 0.90 3.39
N LEU A 107 5.42 1.41 4.44
CA LEU A 107 5.69 2.77 4.95
C LEU A 107 7.11 2.91 5.49
N TYR A 108 7.65 1.87 6.12
CA TYR A 108 9.03 1.83 6.56
C TYR A 108 10.00 1.89 5.38
N GLU A 109 9.84 1.04 4.38
CA GLU A 109 10.67 1.04 3.18
C GLU A 109 10.55 2.35 2.37
N ALA A 110 9.37 2.96 2.38
CA ALA A 110 9.14 4.27 1.80
C ALA A 110 9.67 5.44 2.65
N GLY A 111 10.31 5.17 3.80
CA GLY A 111 10.94 6.17 4.64
C GLY A 111 9.98 7.09 5.41
N TYR A 112 8.75 6.63 5.68
CA TYR A 112 7.79 7.36 6.53
C TYR A 112 7.98 7.09 8.02
N THR A 113 8.70 6.06 8.38
CA THR A 113 9.03 5.72 9.76
C THR A 113 10.40 5.05 9.83
N GLU A 114 11.13 5.28 10.91
CA GLU A 114 12.38 4.56 11.20
C GLU A 114 12.11 3.15 11.73
N HIS A 115 10.92 2.95 12.27
CA HIS A 115 10.48 1.66 12.82
C HIS A 115 9.03 1.39 12.39
N GLN A 116 8.71 0.13 12.19
CA GLN A 116 7.32 -0.24 11.99
C GLN A 116 6.47 0.16 13.20
N PRO A 117 5.22 0.61 12.97
CA PRO A 117 4.32 0.97 14.06
C PRO A 117 4.21 -0.18 15.07
N PRO A 118 4.47 0.06 16.35
CA PRO A 118 4.39 -0.99 17.36
C PRO A 118 2.94 -1.45 17.53
N ARG A 119 2.75 -2.75 17.68
CA ARG A 119 1.47 -3.28 18.14
C ARG A 119 1.37 -3.16 19.64
N LYS A 120 0.25 -2.65 20.13
CA LYS A 120 -0.02 -2.50 21.57
C LYS A 120 -0.85 -3.67 22.12
N GLY A 121 -0.57 -4.89 21.70
CA GLY A 121 -1.26 -6.08 22.23
C GLY A 121 -2.76 -6.16 21.89
N LEU A 122 -3.17 -5.58 20.77
CA LEU A 122 -4.56 -5.59 20.33
C LEU A 122 -4.86 -6.79 19.42
N PRO A 123 -6.11 -7.26 19.38
CA PRO A 123 -6.48 -8.39 18.55
C PRO A 123 -6.17 -8.16 17.08
N LEU A 124 -5.91 -9.23 16.38
CA LEU A 124 -5.48 -9.40 15.02
C LEU A 124 -6.08 -8.51 13.95
N TYR A 125 -7.32 -8.23 14.04
CA TYR A 125 -8.11 -7.60 13.00
C TYR A 125 -8.07 -6.08 13.07
N PHE A 126 -6.96 -5.51 13.59
CA PHE A 126 -7.11 -4.25 14.24
C PHE A 126 -5.86 -3.41 14.12
N SER A 127 -5.96 -2.31 13.44
CA SER A 127 -4.85 -1.42 13.18
C SER A 127 -4.98 -0.02 13.79
N PRO A 128 -5.47 0.13 15.05
CA PRO A 128 -5.53 1.47 15.63
C PRO A 128 -4.13 2.08 15.76
N ASN A 129 -3.10 1.26 15.96
CA ASN A 129 -1.72 1.75 16.01
C ASN A 129 -1.26 2.29 14.66
N LEU A 130 -1.65 1.64 13.56
CA LEU A 130 -1.36 2.14 12.23
C LEU A 130 -2.11 3.45 11.98
N GLU A 131 -3.39 3.55 12.36
CA GLU A 131 -4.16 4.77 12.23
C GLU A 131 -3.56 5.92 13.07
N GLU A 132 -3.26 5.67 14.35
CA GLU A 132 -2.60 6.65 15.22
C GLU A 132 -1.27 7.13 14.64
N PHE A 133 -0.49 6.20 14.09
CA PHE A 133 0.76 6.53 13.43
C PHE A 133 0.53 7.41 12.19
N LEU A 134 -0.43 7.06 11.32
CA LEU A 134 -0.72 7.81 10.10
C LEU A 134 -1.16 9.24 10.42
N VAL A 135 -2.04 9.40 11.41
CA VAL A 135 -2.47 10.72 11.90
C VAL A 135 -1.28 11.52 12.43
N ALA A 136 -0.46 10.91 13.30
CA ALA A 136 0.71 11.58 13.88
C ALA A 136 1.78 11.93 12.83
N SER A 137 1.84 11.18 11.74
CA SER A 137 2.76 11.41 10.60
C SER A 137 2.20 12.36 9.55
N GLY A 138 1.06 13.01 9.81
CA GLY A 138 0.48 14.01 8.92
C GLY A 138 -0.23 13.44 7.69
N PHE A 139 -0.60 12.18 7.70
CA PHE A 139 -1.41 11.62 6.63
C PHE A 139 -2.82 12.20 6.65
N ALA A 140 -3.33 12.58 5.49
CA ALA A 140 -4.66 13.12 5.35
C ALA A 140 -5.71 12.01 5.33
N ARG A 141 -6.69 12.08 6.24
CA ARG A 141 -7.82 11.15 6.26
C ARG A 141 -8.81 11.47 5.15
N ILE A 142 -9.34 10.43 4.51
CA ILE A 142 -10.30 10.47 3.40
C ILE A 142 -11.51 9.62 3.80
N ASP A 143 -12.66 10.27 3.99
CA ASP A 143 -13.91 9.60 4.37
C ASP A 143 -14.84 9.35 3.19
N ASP A 144 -14.48 9.82 1.99
CA ASP A 144 -15.23 9.66 0.75
C ASP A 144 -14.47 8.72 -0.21
N ALA A 145 -15.06 7.54 -0.48
CA ALA A 145 -14.48 6.54 -1.36
C ALA A 145 -14.21 7.08 -2.78
N ALA A 146 -15.00 8.06 -3.26
CA ALA A 146 -14.80 8.67 -4.58
C ALA A 146 -13.53 9.54 -4.68
N LYS A 147 -12.95 9.89 -3.53
CA LYS A 147 -11.71 10.70 -3.47
C LYS A 147 -10.44 9.87 -3.31
N VAL A 148 -10.58 8.57 -3.20
CA VAL A 148 -9.44 7.65 -3.07
C VAL A 148 -8.62 7.64 -4.35
N ARG A 149 -7.30 7.62 -4.19
CA ARG A 149 -6.32 7.62 -5.30
C ARG A 149 -5.30 6.50 -5.11
N PRO A 150 -4.55 6.17 -6.16
CA PRO A 150 -3.42 5.25 -6.03
C PRO A 150 -2.45 5.70 -4.92
N GLY A 151 -1.89 4.75 -4.19
CA GLY A 151 -1.01 5.01 -3.03
C GLY A 151 -1.74 5.28 -1.70
N ASP A 152 -3.06 5.48 -1.70
CA ASP A 152 -3.81 5.62 -0.46
C ASP A 152 -3.92 4.27 0.28
N LEU A 153 -3.81 4.32 1.61
CA LEU A 153 -4.07 3.18 2.49
C LEU A 153 -5.56 3.12 2.79
N ILE A 154 -6.23 2.08 2.35
CA ILE A 154 -7.68 1.90 2.51
C ILE A 154 -7.97 0.99 3.69
N PHE A 155 -8.87 1.42 4.55
CA PHE A 155 -9.40 0.66 5.68
C PHE A 155 -10.82 0.19 5.36
N GLU A 156 -11.03 -1.14 5.38
CA GLU A 156 -12.31 -1.78 5.15
C GLU A 156 -12.93 -2.34 6.42
N GLY A 157 -14.24 -2.17 6.58
CA GLY A 157 -15.05 -2.90 7.52
C GLY A 157 -15.56 -4.22 6.93
N ASP A 158 -15.94 -5.15 7.79
CA ASP A 158 -16.58 -6.40 7.41
C ASP A 158 -17.73 -6.70 8.38
N SER A 159 -18.98 -6.67 7.88
CA SER A 159 -20.17 -6.89 8.70
C SER A 159 -20.44 -8.37 9.00
N HIS A 160 -19.87 -9.29 8.23
CA HIS A 160 -20.15 -10.74 8.39
C HIS A 160 -19.25 -11.41 9.44
N HIS A 161 -18.10 -10.82 9.72
CA HIS A 161 -17.10 -11.41 10.62
C HIS A 161 -16.81 -10.55 11.85
N MET A 162 -17.77 -9.77 12.31
CA MET A 162 -17.59 -9.06 13.58
C MET A 162 -17.35 -10.09 14.70
N PRO A 163 -16.18 -10.12 15.31
CA PRO A 163 -16.03 -10.92 16.53
C PRO A 163 -17.02 -10.39 17.55
N PRO A 164 -17.75 -11.26 18.22
CA PRO A 164 -18.81 -10.83 19.16
C PRO A 164 -18.28 -10.05 20.37
N ALA A 165 -16.99 -9.84 20.48
CA ALA A 165 -16.37 -9.37 21.73
C ALA A 165 -15.18 -8.41 21.53
N LEU A 166 -15.20 -7.51 20.56
CA LEU A 166 -14.27 -6.40 20.66
C LEU A 166 -14.75 -5.46 21.77
N PRO A 167 -13.90 -5.16 22.77
CA PRO A 167 -14.24 -4.18 23.80
C PRO A 167 -14.45 -2.80 23.18
N GLU A 168 -15.34 -2.01 23.77
CA GLU A 168 -15.36 -0.57 23.49
C GLU A 168 -13.96 0.02 23.81
N PRO A 169 -13.42 0.95 23.01
CA PRO A 169 -14.05 1.72 21.93
C PRO A 169 -13.92 1.09 20.53
N TYR A 170 -13.57 -0.14 20.42
CA TYR A 170 -13.12 -0.79 19.18
C TYR A 170 -14.23 -1.48 18.38
N ARG A 171 -15.44 -1.42 18.87
CA ARG A 171 -16.59 -1.98 18.19
C ARG A 171 -16.81 -1.29 16.84
N GLY A 172 -16.79 -2.08 15.76
CA GLY A 172 -16.97 -1.56 14.39
C GLY A 172 -15.73 -0.99 13.72
N TYR A 173 -14.55 -1.24 14.26
CA TYR A 173 -13.28 -0.81 13.66
C TYR A 173 -12.99 -1.56 12.34
N PRO A 174 -12.21 -0.96 11.41
CA PRO A 174 -11.79 -1.63 10.20
C PRO A 174 -11.10 -2.96 10.46
N ARG A 175 -11.39 -3.95 9.66
CA ARG A 175 -10.84 -5.30 9.79
C ARG A 175 -9.72 -5.59 8.82
N HIS A 176 -9.58 -4.77 7.82
CA HIS A 176 -8.60 -4.94 6.78
C HIS A 176 -8.04 -3.60 6.35
N VAL A 177 -6.76 -3.58 6.06
CA VAL A 177 -6.08 -2.42 5.48
C VAL A 177 -5.21 -2.89 4.31
N PHE A 178 -5.18 -2.11 3.25
CA PHE A 178 -4.38 -2.38 2.07
C PHE A 178 -4.01 -1.08 1.33
N ILE A 179 -3.10 -1.19 0.38
CA ILE A 179 -2.67 -0.07 -0.45
C ILE A 179 -3.40 -0.13 -1.80
N ASN A 180 -4.12 0.93 -2.13
CA ASN A 180 -4.76 1.09 -3.42
C ASN A 180 -3.71 1.26 -4.52
N ALA A 181 -3.68 0.35 -5.48
CA ALA A 181 -2.77 0.41 -6.63
C ALA A 181 -3.40 1.05 -7.88
N GLY A 182 -4.61 1.58 -7.75
CA GLY A 182 -5.30 2.33 -8.81
C GLY A 182 -6.48 1.59 -9.41
N PRO A 183 -7.24 2.29 -10.28
CA PRO A 183 -8.45 1.74 -10.87
C PRO A 183 -8.15 0.58 -11.82
N ALA A 184 -9.02 -0.39 -11.81
CA ALA A 184 -9.14 -1.44 -12.81
C ALA A 184 -10.43 -1.24 -13.62
N GLU A 185 -10.75 -2.17 -14.50
CA GLU A 185 -11.98 -2.15 -15.28
C GLU A 185 -13.23 -2.43 -14.41
N ASP A 186 -14.38 -2.02 -14.88
CA ASP A 186 -15.70 -2.29 -14.27
C ASP A 186 -15.87 -1.85 -12.80
N GLY A 187 -15.27 -0.72 -12.42
CA GLY A 187 -15.37 -0.20 -11.05
C GLY A 187 -14.59 -1.02 -10.03
N LEU A 188 -13.71 -1.88 -10.51
CA LEU A 188 -12.73 -2.61 -9.70
C LEU A 188 -11.50 -1.74 -9.47
N PHE A 189 -10.63 -2.17 -8.57
CA PHE A 189 -9.32 -1.57 -8.35
C PHE A 189 -8.27 -2.65 -8.08
N TYR A 190 -7.02 -2.27 -8.32
CA TYR A 190 -5.87 -3.07 -7.93
C TYR A 190 -5.49 -2.75 -6.49
N ARG A 191 -4.97 -3.73 -5.77
CA ARG A 191 -4.47 -3.54 -4.41
C ARG A 191 -3.18 -4.32 -4.15
N TYR A 192 -2.43 -3.84 -3.15
CA TYR A 192 -1.37 -4.60 -2.50
C TYR A 192 -1.76 -4.83 -1.06
N ASP A 193 -1.76 -6.08 -0.63
CA ASP A 193 -2.08 -6.46 0.75
C ASP A 193 -1.48 -7.81 1.18
N ALA A 194 -1.61 -8.10 2.46
CA ALA A 194 -1.56 -9.44 2.99
C ALA A 194 -3.00 -9.85 3.38
N GLY A 195 -3.57 -10.82 2.69
CA GLY A 195 -4.99 -11.16 2.79
C GLY A 195 -5.27 -12.56 3.33
N SER A 196 -6.50 -12.76 3.77
CA SER A 196 -6.98 -13.96 4.47
C SER A 196 -7.04 -15.23 3.62
N ASP A 197 -6.84 -15.16 2.32
CA ASP A 197 -6.72 -16.31 1.42
C ASP A 197 -5.34 -16.98 1.46
N GLN A 198 -4.56 -16.66 2.49
CA GLN A 198 -3.18 -17.14 2.73
C GLN A 198 -2.18 -16.75 1.64
N ARG A 199 -2.52 -15.76 0.84
CA ARG A 199 -1.65 -15.26 -0.23
C ARG A 199 -1.19 -13.85 0.09
N ILE A 200 0.11 -13.66 0.07
CA ILE A 200 0.66 -12.33 -0.01
C ILE A 200 0.54 -11.89 -1.45
N GLN A 201 -0.17 -10.80 -1.66
CA GLN A 201 -0.42 -10.28 -2.99
C GLN A 201 0.88 -9.76 -3.59
N SER A 202 1.28 -10.42 -4.65
CA SER A 202 2.57 -10.27 -5.30
C SER A 202 2.47 -9.42 -6.56
N VAL A 203 3.40 -9.62 -7.46
CA VAL A 203 3.60 -8.93 -8.75
C VAL A 203 2.32 -8.66 -9.57
N GLN A 204 1.28 -9.45 -9.37
CA GLN A 204 -0.03 -9.18 -9.95
C GLN A 204 -0.95 -8.65 -8.86
N PRO A 205 -1.22 -7.34 -8.84
CA PRO A 205 -2.17 -6.78 -7.89
C PRO A 205 -3.53 -7.44 -8.04
N MET A 206 -4.18 -7.71 -6.90
CA MET A 206 -5.54 -8.23 -6.92
C MET A 206 -6.49 -7.24 -7.55
N ILE A 207 -7.37 -7.72 -8.43
CA ILE A 207 -8.50 -6.95 -8.93
C ILE A 207 -9.64 -7.12 -7.96
N GLU A 208 -10.08 -6.02 -7.35
CA GLU A 208 -11.13 -6.04 -6.37
C GLU A 208 -11.98 -4.77 -6.43
N ARG A 209 -13.23 -4.85 -5.98
CA ARG A 209 -14.06 -3.66 -5.75
C ARG A 209 -13.61 -2.96 -4.47
N LEU A 210 -13.78 -1.65 -4.45
CA LEU A 210 -13.49 -0.84 -3.26
C LEU A 210 -14.39 -1.20 -2.09
N SER A 211 -15.59 -1.72 -2.40
CA SER A 211 -16.51 -2.31 -1.42
C SER A 211 -17.14 -3.54 -2.04
N LYS A 212 -17.36 -4.55 -1.22
CA LYS A 212 -18.04 -5.79 -1.56
C LYS A 212 -19.29 -5.97 -0.69
N PRO A 213 -20.39 -5.25 -0.97
CA PRO A 213 -21.59 -5.31 -0.14
C PRO A 213 -22.14 -6.73 0.01
N GLU A 214 -22.05 -7.54 -1.06
CA GLU A 214 -22.48 -8.93 -1.07
C GLU A 214 -21.67 -9.84 -0.14
N GLN A 215 -20.45 -9.40 0.22
CA GLN A 215 -19.57 -10.10 1.17
C GLN A 215 -19.49 -9.40 2.52
N GLY A 216 -20.34 -8.37 2.74
CA GLY A 216 -20.34 -7.57 3.96
C GLY A 216 -19.13 -6.62 4.09
N ARG A 217 -18.29 -6.52 3.09
CA ARG A 217 -17.14 -5.60 3.08
C ARG A 217 -17.56 -4.22 2.61
N TYR A 218 -17.07 -3.20 3.28
CA TYR A 218 -17.38 -1.81 2.95
C TYR A 218 -16.23 -0.87 3.29
N PHE A 219 -16.11 0.17 2.49
CA PHE A 219 -15.17 1.25 2.73
C PHE A 219 -15.49 1.95 4.06
N ARG A 220 -14.48 2.21 4.86
CA ARG A 220 -14.60 2.98 6.10
C ARG A 220 -13.96 4.35 5.95
N PHE A 221 -12.70 4.37 5.63
CA PHE A 221 -11.89 5.56 5.35
C PHE A 221 -10.58 5.14 4.68
N ALA A 222 -9.83 6.13 4.21
CA ALA A 222 -8.48 5.93 3.74
C ALA A 222 -7.54 6.99 4.31
N PHE A 223 -6.24 6.79 4.13
CA PHE A 223 -5.22 7.77 4.46
C PHE A 223 -4.32 8.00 3.25
N ARG A 224 -4.04 9.27 2.99
CA ARG A 224 -3.10 9.73 1.95
C ARG A 224 -1.86 10.29 2.58
N ALA A 225 -0.70 9.86 2.09
CA ALA A 225 0.58 10.39 2.51
C ALA A 225 0.70 11.88 2.18
N PRO A 226 1.37 12.67 3.06
CA PRO A 226 1.71 14.05 2.75
C PRO A 226 2.65 14.10 1.53
N GLU A 227 2.51 15.14 0.71
CA GLU A 227 3.50 15.41 -0.34
C GLU A 227 4.87 15.68 0.30
N ARG A 228 5.92 15.27 -0.38
CA ARG A 228 7.32 15.52 0.01
C ARG A 228 7.92 16.53 -0.94
N ASP A 229 8.65 17.47 -0.41
CA ASP A 229 9.44 18.45 -1.16
C ASP A 229 10.65 17.80 -1.85
#